data_a8c205813e4bc2393f241bd9c1540e83
#
_entry.id   a8c205813e4bc2393f241bd9c1540e83
#
_cell.length_a   1.000
_cell.length_b   1.000
_cell.length_c   1.000
_cell.angle_alpha   90.00
_cell.angle_beta   90.00
_cell.angle_gamma   90.00
#
_symmetry.space_group_name_H-M   'P 1'
#
loop_
_entity.id
_entity.type
_entity.pdbx_description
1 polymer ?
#
loop_
_entity_poly.entity_id
_entity_poly.type
_entity_poly.pdbx_seq_one_letter_code
_entity_poly.pdbx_strand_id
1 'polypeptide(L)'
;MQERLATRGLDVDVRELPASTRTAADAAAACGCEVGQIVKSLVFLVDGAPAMVLCAGDRRVERIDGRPAPADEAREATGFAIGGIPPLGHDRELPTIVDESLRRFERVWCAAGTPNAVFDVRVEELLAALPHAEVRAV
;
A
#
# COMPACT_ATOMS: atom_id res chain seq x y z
N MET A 1 8.48 -8.12 -9.17
CA MET A 1 7.52 -7.82 -8.07
C MET A 1 6.51 -8.94 -7.83
N GLN A 2 5.96 -9.50 -8.87
CA GLN A 2 4.98 -10.58 -8.73
C GLN A 2 5.53 -11.79 -7.98
N GLU A 3 6.76 -12.19 -8.28
CA GLU A 3 7.44 -13.29 -7.58
C GLU A 3 7.69 -12.97 -6.12
N ARG A 4 8.06 -11.72 -5.82
CA ARG A 4 8.30 -11.29 -4.45
C ARG A 4 7.02 -11.30 -3.63
N LEU A 5 5.90 -10.90 -4.22
CA LEU A 5 4.60 -10.98 -3.58
C LEU A 5 4.16 -12.43 -3.36
N ALA A 6 4.36 -13.29 -4.35
CA ALA A 6 4.05 -14.72 -4.21
C ALA A 6 4.82 -15.37 -3.06
N THR A 7 6.09 -15.03 -2.91
CA THR A 7 6.93 -15.50 -1.80
C THR A 7 6.38 -15.08 -0.42
N ARG A 8 5.66 -13.96 -0.39
CA ARG A 8 5.05 -13.41 0.84
C ARG A 8 3.59 -13.84 1.02
N GLY A 9 3.10 -14.77 0.20
CA GLY A 9 1.74 -15.31 0.32
C GLY A 9 0.69 -14.62 -0.52
N LEU A 10 1.07 -13.72 -1.42
CA LEU A 10 0.15 -13.07 -2.34
C LEU A 10 0.35 -13.56 -3.78
N ASP A 11 -0.56 -14.41 -4.22
CA ASP A 11 -0.62 -14.89 -5.60
C ASP A 11 -1.53 -13.95 -6.40
N VAL A 12 -0.93 -12.96 -7.02
CA VAL A 12 -1.64 -11.87 -7.73
C VAL A 12 -1.04 -11.67 -9.12
N ASP A 13 -1.81 -11.05 -10.00
CA ASP A 13 -1.36 -10.65 -11.33
C ASP A 13 -0.98 -9.17 -11.34
N VAL A 14 0.32 -8.89 -11.43
CA VAL A 14 0.81 -7.53 -11.57
C VAL A 14 0.58 -7.07 -13.00
N ARG A 15 -0.07 -5.92 -13.17
CA ARG A 15 -0.37 -5.32 -14.46
C ARG A 15 0.31 -3.97 -14.57
N GLU A 16 0.79 -3.65 -15.77
CA GLU A 16 1.26 -2.31 -16.06
C GLU A 16 0.17 -1.50 -16.73
N LEU A 17 -0.07 -0.30 -16.19
CA LEU A 17 -1.04 0.63 -16.76
C LEU A 17 -0.35 1.53 -17.80
N PRO A 18 -1.08 1.97 -18.84
CA PRO A 18 -0.49 2.81 -19.90
C PRO A 18 -0.11 4.22 -19.44
N ALA A 19 -0.61 4.67 -18.27
CA ALA A 19 -0.32 5.99 -17.74
C ALA A 19 0.07 5.89 -16.27
N SER A 20 0.87 6.84 -15.77
CA SER A 20 1.24 6.86 -14.36
C SER A 20 0.04 7.19 -13.49
N THR A 21 -0.01 6.58 -12.32
CA THR A 21 -1.09 6.76 -11.33
C THR A 21 -0.55 7.60 -10.18
N ARG A 22 -0.42 8.92 -10.41
CA ARG A 22 0.16 9.85 -9.44
C ARG A 22 -0.70 10.06 -8.20
N THR A 23 -2.01 10.03 -8.37
CA THR A 23 -2.96 10.21 -7.28
C THR A 23 -3.87 8.99 -7.17
N ALA A 24 -4.52 8.83 -6.02
CA ALA A 24 -5.51 7.78 -5.83
C ALA A 24 -6.66 7.91 -6.85
N ALA A 25 -7.07 9.14 -7.19
CA ALA A 25 -8.10 9.37 -8.19
C ALA A 25 -7.66 8.91 -9.58
N ASP A 26 -6.41 9.19 -9.97
CA ASP A 26 -5.87 8.73 -11.25
C ASP A 26 -5.81 7.21 -11.30
N ALA A 27 -5.36 6.58 -10.22
CA ALA A 27 -5.30 5.13 -10.11
C ALA A 27 -6.70 4.51 -10.22
N ALA A 28 -7.68 5.07 -9.52
CA ALA A 28 -9.06 4.57 -9.56
C ALA A 28 -9.64 4.65 -10.96
N ALA A 29 -9.43 5.76 -11.67
CA ALA A 29 -9.89 5.93 -13.05
C ALA A 29 -9.24 4.89 -13.97
N ALA A 30 -7.95 4.66 -13.85
CA ALA A 30 -7.21 3.70 -14.66
C ALA A 30 -7.62 2.25 -14.37
N CYS A 31 -7.93 1.93 -13.12
CA CYS A 31 -8.34 0.58 -12.70
C CYS A 31 -9.86 0.34 -12.85
N GLY A 32 -10.63 1.38 -13.10
CA GLY A 32 -12.08 1.26 -13.20
C GLY A 32 -12.76 0.95 -11.87
N CYS A 33 -12.26 1.51 -10.77
CA CYS A 33 -12.78 1.27 -9.42
C CYS A 33 -13.04 2.56 -8.66
N GLU A 34 -13.57 2.44 -7.45
CA GLU A 34 -13.77 3.59 -6.56
C GLU A 34 -12.43 4.03 -5.94
N VAL A 35 -12.31 5.32 -5.64
CA VAL A 35 -11.09 5.87 -5.04
C VAL A 35 -10.76 5.17 -3.72
N GLY A 36 -11.77 4.84 -2.92
CA GLY A 36 -11.59 4.12 -1.65
C GLY A 36 -10.99 2.73 -1.80
N GLN A 37 -11.07 2.12 -2.99
CA GLN A 37 -10.49 0.82 -3.27
C GLN A 37 -8.99 0.89 -3.61
N ILE A 38 -8.43 2.07 -3.73
CA ILE A 38 -6.99 2.25 -3.93
C ILE A 38 -6.32 2.25 -2.56
N VAL A 39 -5.34 1.39 -2.38
CA VAL A 39 -4.52 1.35 -1.16
C VAL A 39 -3.33 2.28 -1.34
N LYS A 40 -3.26 3.30 -0.52
CA LYS A 40 -2.08 4.17 -0.44
C LYS A 40 -1.10 3.53 0.55
N SER A 41 0.05 3.10 0.06
CA SER A 41 1.12 2.53 0.90
C SER A 41 2.05 3.67 1.31
N LEU A 42 1.91 4.13 2.53
CA LEU A 42 2.60 5.29 3.08
C LEU A 42 3.63 4.87 4.12
N VAL A 43 4.78 5.51 4.13
CA VAL A 43 5.77 5.31 5.19
C VAL A 43 5.68 6.48 6.16
N PHE A 44 5.46 6.14 7.43
CA PHE A 44 5.45 7.12 8.52
C PHE A 44 6.64 6.86 9.45
N LEU A 45 7.15 7.92 10.05
CA LEU A 45 8.11 7.81 11.13
C LEU A 45 7.34 7.88 12.45
N VAL A 46 7.30 6.76 13.15
CA VAL A 46 6.64 6.63 14.46
C VAL A 46 7.76 6.45 15.49
N ASP A 47 7.89 7.38 16.41
CA ASP A 47 9.02 7.44 17.36
C ASP A 47 10.37 7.40 16.64
N GLY A 48 10.45 8.02 15.47
CA GLY A 48 11.66 8.08 14.66
C GLY A 48 11.96 6.84 13.83
N ALA A 49 11.13 5.80 13.88
CA ALA A 49 11.32 4.56 13.15
C ALA A 49 10.28 4.41 12.03
N PRO A 50 10.65 3.86 10.86
CA PRO A 50 9.72 3.70 9.76
C PRO A 50 8.67 2.63 10.04
N ALA A 51 7.42 2.96 9.67
CA ALA A 51 6.29 2.05 9.73
C ALA A 51 5.44 2.24 8.46
N MET A 52 4.82 1.15 8.00
CA MET A 52 3.90 1.20 6.87
C MET A 52 2.51 1.51 7.34
N VAL A 53 1.84 2.42 6.65
CA VAL A 53 0.42 2.70 6.84
C VAL A 53 -0.28 2.47 5.51
N LEU A 54 -1.20 1.50 5.48
CA LEU A 54 -2.00 1.21 4.31
C LEU A 54 -3.34 1.92 4.48
N CYS A 55 -3.53 3.00 3.74
CA CYS A 55 -4.67 3.91 3.87
C CYS A 55 -5.56 3.85 2.64
N ALA A 56 -6.88 3.83 2.82
CA ALA A 56 -7.81 3.91 1.72
C ALA A 56 -7.64 5.22 0.95
N GLY A 57 -7.77 5.16 -0.37
CA GLY A 57 -7.52 6.31 -1.24
C GLY A 57 -8.43 7.50 -1.01
N ASP A 58 -9.61 7.30 -0.41
CA ASP A 58 -10.56 8.35 -0.06
C ASP A 58 -10.42 8.85 1.39
N ARG A 59 -9.38 8.41 2.09
CA ARG A 59 -9.11 8.76 3.49
C ARG A 59 -7.75 9.42 3.64
N ARG A 60 -7.58 10.11 4.76
CA ARG A 60 -6.30 10.69 5.18
C ARG A 60 -5.87 10.06 6.49
N VAL A 61 -4.56 9.98 6.68
CA VAL A 61 -4.01 9.53 7.95
C VAL A 61 -4.09 10.68 8.95
N GLU A 62 -4.88 10.50 10.01
CA GLU A 62 -5.14 11.52 11.03
C GLU A 62 -4.90 11.00 12.46
N ARG A 63 -4.83 9.68 12.62
CA ARG A 63 -4.77 9.02 13.94
C ARG A 63 -3.50 8.25 14.19
N ILE A 64 -2.47 8.48 13.39
CA ILE A 64 -1.16 7.89 13.60
C ILE A 64 -0.30 8.93 14.31
N ASP A 65 0.28 8.53 15.44
CA ASP A 65 1.18 9.38 16.21
C ASP A 65 2.57 9.34 15.59
N GLY A 66 2.78 10.18 14.59
CA GLY A 66 4.00 10.21 13.83
C GLY A 66 3.88 11.22 12.67
N ARG A 67 4.83 11.17 11.77
CA ARG A 67 4.87 12.06 10.60
C ARG A 67 5.23 11.29 9.34
N PRO A 68 4.79 11.76 8.16
CA PRO A 68 5.21 11.14 6.91
C PRO A 68 6.73 11.15 6.77
N ALA A 69 7.30 10.04 6.34
CA ALA A 69 8.74 9.96 6.09
C ALA A 69 9.08 10.76 4.83
N PRO A 70 10.21 11.49 4.82
CA PRO A 70 10.72 12.09 3.60
C PRO A 70 10.94 11.03 2.52
N ALA A 71 10.89 11.43 1.25
CA ALA A 71 10.97 10.51 0.11
C ALA A 71 12.23 9.63 0.13
N ASP A 72 13.38 10.19 0.49
CA ASP A 72 14.64 9.44 0.59
C ASP A 72 14.62 8.41 1.71
N GLU A 73 14.05 8.75 2.86
CA GLU A 73 13.90 7.82 3.99
C GLU A 73 12.90 6.71 3.67
N ALA A 74 11.80 7.03 2.99
CA ALA A 74 10.83 6.04 2.56
C ALA A 74 11.46 5.05 1.58
N ARG A 75 12.26 5.52 0.65
CA ARG A 75 12.98 4.68 -0.30
C ARG A 75 14.02 3.80 0.38
N GLU A 76 14.76 4.33 1.32
CA GLU A 76 15.75 3.57 2.09
C GLU A 76 15.06 2.45 2.90
N ALA A 77 13.93 2.75 3.52
CA ALA A 77 13.21 1.78 4.35
C ALA A 77 12.57 0.65 3.54
N THR A 78 12.05 0.94 2.35
CA THR A 78 11.25 -0.01 1.57
C THR A 78 11.97 -0.58 0.35
N GLY A 79 12.92 0.15 -0.21
CA GLY A 79 13.54 -0.18 -1.50
C GLY A 79 12.76 0.35 -2.69
N PHE A 80 11.68 1.10 -2.47
CA PHE A 80 10.80 1.60 -3.53
C PHE A 80 10.57 3.09 -3.39
N ALA A 81 10.36 3.76 -4.52
CA ALA A 81 10.04 5.19 -4.55
C ALA A 81 8.56 5.42 -4.20
N ILE A 82 8.27 6.56 -3.57
CA ILE A 82 6.90 7.00 -3.31
C ILE A 82 6.08 6.97 -4.60
N GLY A 83 4.86 6.45 -4.52
CA GLY A 83 3.98 6.23 -5.68
C GLY A 83 4.04 4.81 -6.21
N GLY A 84 5.14 4.09 -5.99
CA GLY A 84 5.29 2.70 -6.39
C GLY A 84 5.42 1.72 -5.23
N ILE A 85 5.36 2.18 -3.98
CA ILE A 85 5.57 1.32 -2.82
C ILE A 85 4.45 0.28 -2.71
N PRO A 86 4.78 -1.02 -2.76
CA PRO A 86 3.77 -2.06 -2.56
C PRO A 86 3.39 -2.18 -1.08
N PRO A 87 2.25 -2.85 -0.76
CA PRO A 87 1.82 -2.99 0.64
C PRO A 87 2.72 -3.92 1.47
N LEU A 88 3.48 -4.78 0.82
CA LEU A 88 4.45 -5.68 1.46
C LEU A 88 5.53 -6.05 0.45
N GLY A 89 6.48 -6.87 0.84
CA GLY A 89 7.60 -7.25 -0.02
C GLY A 89 8.72 -6.23 -0.04
N HIS A 90 8.82 -5.43 1.00
CA HIS A 90 9.88 -4.43 1.18
C HIS A 90 11.23 -5.09 1.44
N ASP A 91 12.32 -4.35 1.22
CA ASP A 91 13.67 -4.86 1.45
C ASP A 91 13.89 -5.29 2.91
N ARG A 92 13.20 -4.66 3.84
CA ARG A 92 13.14 -5.10 5.23
C ARG A 92 11.69 -5.09 5.71
N GLU A 93 11.39 -5.94 6.68
CA GLU A 93 10.07 -5.96 7.30
C GLU A 93 9.85 -4.69 8.13
N LEU A 94 8.68 -4.06 7.93
CA LEU A 94 8.28 -2.87 8.65
C LEU A 94 7.02 -3.17 9.46
N PRO A 95 6.87 -2.59 10.66
CA PRO A 95 5.58 -2.61 11.32
C PRO A 95 4.53 -2.03 10.39
N THR A 96 3.36 -2.64 10.31
CA THR A 96 2.32 -2.26 9.36
C THR A 96 1.01 -2.01 10.07
N ILE A 97 0.39 -0.88 9.74
CA ILE A 97 -0.94 -0.49 10.22
C ILE A 97 -1.84 -0.44 9.00
N VAL A 98 -2.98 -1.08 9.08
CA VAL A 98 -3.95 -1.15 7.98
C VAL A 98 -5.20 -0.39 8.36
N ASP A 99 -5.62 0.51 7.49
CA ASP A 99 -6.87 1.26 7.61
C ASP A 99 -8.05 0.30 7.60
N GLU A 100 -8.80 0.26 8.69
CA GLU A 100 -9.97 -0.61 8.81
C GLU A 100 -11.04 -0.29 7.77
N SER A 101 -11.07 0.94 7.23
CA SER A 101 -12.04 1.33 6.22
C SER A 101 -11.87 0.58 4.89
N LEU A 102 -10.72 -0.04 4.66
CA LEU A 102 -10.49 -0.92 3.50
C LEU A 102 -11.42 -2.14 3.53
N ARG A 103 -11.90 -2.53 4.70
CA ARG A 103 -12.85 -3.64 4.86
C ARG A 103 -14.25 -3.34 4.30
N ARG A 104 -14.52 -2.12 3.89
CA ARG A 104 -15.74 -1.76 3.16
C ARG A 104 -15.83 -2.47 1.82
N PHE A 105 -14.70 -2.91 1.28
CA PHE A 105 -14.59 -3.48 -0.05
C PHE A 105 -14.14 -4.93 0.02
N GLU A 106 -14.58 -5.73 -0.95
CA GLU A 106 -14.09 -7.10 -1.11
C GLU A 106 -12.70 -7.11 -1.74
N ARG A 107 -12.47 -6.23 -2.74
CA ARG A 107 -11.20 -6.14 -3.45
C ARG A 107 -10.67 -4.71 -3.43
N VAL A 108 -9.34 -4.63 -3.41
CA VAL A 108 -8.61 -3.35 -3.43
C VAL A 108 -7.46 -3.43 -4.42
N TRP A 109 -6.92 -2.28 -4.79
CA TRP A 109 -5.82 -2.16 -5.74
C TRP A 109 -4.61 -1.55 -5.05
N CYS A 110 -3.44 -2.14 -5.30
CA CYS A 110 -2.18 -1.74 -4.68
C CYS A 110 -1.12 -1.47 -5.72
N ALA A 111 -0.17 -0.59 -5.41
CA ALA A 111 1.01 -0.39 -6.22
C ALA A 111 1.93 -1.61 -6.17
N ALA A 112 2.64 -1.86 -7.24
CA ALA A 112 3.45 -3.06 -7.41
C ALA A 112 4.91 -2.76 -7.77
N GLY A 113 5.51 -1.77 -7.11
CA GLY A 113 6.94 -1.47 -7.20
C GLY A 113 7.30 -0.29 -8.09
N THR A 114 6.43 0.09 -9.02
CA THR A 114 6.59 1.28 -9.87
C THR A 114 5.28 2.05 -9.93
N PRO A 115 5.30 3.33 -10.32
CA PRO A 115 4.06 4.12 -10.38
C PRO A 115 3.00 3.60 -11.36
N ASN A 116 3.39 2.78 -12.33
CA ASN A 116 2.48 2.26 -13.34
C ASN A 116 2.06 0.82 -13.08
N ALA A 117 2.75 0.10 -12.21
CA ALA A 117 2.45 -1.30 -11.92
C ALA A 117 1.48 -1.40 -10.75
N VAL A 118 0.42 -2.18 -10.94
CA VAL A 118 -0.64 -2.37 -9.94
C VAL A 118 -1.08 -3.82 -9.90
N PHE A 119 -1.70 -4.21 -8.82
CA PHE A 119 -2.42 -5.48 -8.71
C PHE A 119 -3.68 -5.28 -7.88
N ASP A 120 -4.70 -6.06 -8.17
CA ASP A 120 -5.88 -6.14 -7.31
C ASP A 120 -5.79 -7.40 -6.45
N VAL A 121 -6.40 -7.34 -5.28
CA VAL A 121 -6.37 -8.43 -4.31
C VAL A 121 -7.61 -8.34 -3.43
N ARG A 122 -8.07 -9.48 -2.96
CA ARG A 122 -9.13 -9.49 -1.93
C ARG A 122 -8.55 -8.99 -0.62
N VAL A 123 -9.31 -8.15 0.07
CA VAL A 123 -8.87 -7.58 1.35
C VAL A 123 -8.50 -8.68 2.35
N GLU A 124 -9.27 -9.76 2.40
CA GLU A 124 -8.98 -10.90 3.28
C GLU A 124 -7.62 -11.54 2.98
N GLU A 125 -7.28 -11.69 1.70
CA GLU A 125 -6.00 -12.25 1.29
C GLU A 125 -4.84 -11.31 1.62
N LEU A 126 -5.04 -10.01 1.43
CA LEU A 126 -4.04 -9.01 1.80
C LEU A 126 -3.75 -9.06 3.30
N LEU A 127 -4.82 -9.09 4.12
CA LEU A 127 -4.66 -9.16 5.58
C LEU A 127 -4.03 -10.47 6.03
N ALA A 128 -4.36 -11.59 5.38
CA ALA A 128 -3.74 -12.88 5.67
C ALA A 128 -2.23 -12.89 5.40
N ALA A 129 -1.80 -12.12 4.39
CA ALA A 129 -0.38 -11.96 4.06
C ALA A 129 0.36 -10.99 5.02
N LEU A 130 -0.38 -10.31 5.90
CA LEU A 130 0.15 -9.35 6.87
C LEU A 130 -0.30 -9.76 8.28
N PRO A 131 0.12 -10.95 8.79
CA PRO A 131 -0.42 -11.48 10.04
C PRO A 131 -0.11 -10.65 11.28
N HIS A 132 0.92 -9.81 11.22
CA HIS A 132 1.33 -8.95 12.33
C HIS A 132 0.84 -7.50 12.17
N ALA A 133 0.07 -7.20 11.13
CA ALA A 133 -0.46 -5.87 10.91
C ALA A 133 -1.54 -5.55 11.94
N GLU A 134 -1.55 -4.30 12.39
CA GLU A 134 -2.62 -3.75 13.23
C GLU A 134 -3.69 -3.14 12.32
N VAL A 135 -4.92 -3.63 12.39
CA VAL A 135 -6.05 -3.08 11.63
C VAL A 135 -6.82 -2.13 12.54
N ARG A 136 -6.88 -0.87 12.17
CA ARG A 136 -7.51 0.17 12.99
C ARG A 136 -7.85 1.41 12.16
N ALA A 137 -8.51 2.37 12.78
CA ALA A 137 -8.71 3.69 12.18
C ALA A 137 -7.37 4.42 12.10
N VAL A 138 -7.10 5.05 10.99
CA VAL A 138 -5.84 5.76 10.74
C VAL A 138 -6.07 7.25 10.57
#